data_eac938ed9a5dc403496b31ea621d037b
#
_entry.id   eac938ed9a5dc403496b31ea621d037b
#
_cell.length_a   1.000
_cell.length_b   1.000
_cell.length_c   1.000
_cell.angle_alpha   90.00
_cell.angle_beta   90.00
_cell.angle_gamma   90.00
#
_symmetry.space_group_name_H-M   'P 1'
#
loop_
_entity.id
_entity.type
_entity.pdbx_description
1 polymer ?
#
loop_
_entity_poly.entity_id
_entity_poly.type
_entity_poly.pdbx_seq_one_letter_code
_entity_poly.pdbx_strand_id
1 'polypeptide(L)'
;MKVGFGYDSHRFEFCGSEKDSPQKLGGVEVLECPKLKGHSDADVLIHAIIDAILGAAALGDIGSHFPDTDQRWENADSAKLLESVVDEVAEAGYVLGNIDVTVVCEKPKIRPYADVMRAKLADILRVSVGSVSIKGKTNEGMGAIGEGQGIAAYAVVLIDENKN
;
A
#
# COMPACT_ATOMS: atom_id res chain seq x y z
N MET A 1 -1.56 18.94 -12.73
CA MET A 1 -2.34 18.16 -11.74
C MET A 1 -2.92 16.92 -12.41
N LYS A 2 -2.63 15.71 -11.89
CA LYS A 2 -3.21 14.43 -12.33
C LYS A 2 -3.63 13.62 -11.11
N VAL A 3 -4.65 12.78 -11.26
CA VAL A 3 -5.19 11.92 -10.19
C VAL A 3 -4.96 10.47 -10.61
N GLY A 4 -4.50 9.64 -9.68
CA GLY A 4 -4.44 8.19 -9.83
C GLY A 4 -5.28 7.50 -8.77
N PHE A 5 -5.80 6.34 -9.14
CA PHE A 5 -6.52 5.45 -8.25
C PHE A 5 -5.84 4.08 -8.27
N GLY A 6 -5.64 3.50 -7.11
CA GLY A 6 -5.09 2.16 -6.96
C GLY A 6 -5.95 1.31 -6.05
N TYR A 7 -5.94 0.02 -6.30
CA TYR A 7 -6.63 -1.00 -5.52
C TYR A 7 -5.77 -2.24 -5.44
N ASP A 8 -5.69 -2.82 -4.24
CA ASP A 8 -5.09 -4.13 -4.06
C ASP A 8 -5.84 -4.91 -2.97
N SER A 9 -5.76 -6.24 -3.01
CA SER A 9 -6.35 -7.10 -2.01
C SER A 9 -5.55 -8.38 -1.82
N HIS A 10 -5.40 -8.78 -0.56
CA HIS A 10 -4.70 -10.00 -0.19
C HIS A 10 -5.55 -10.87 0.73
N ARG A 11 -5.44 -12.18 0.53
CA ARG A 11 -6.07 -13.16 1.42
C ARG A 11 -5.18 -13.38 2.64
N PHE A 12 -5.79 -13.56 3.81
CA PHE A 12 -5.08 -14.04 4.99
C PHE A 12 -4.67 -15.51 4.82
N GLU A 13 -3.46 -15.84 5.28
CA GLU A 13 -3.00 -17.22 5.42
C GLU A 13 -3.45 -17.73 6.80
N PHE A 14 -4.39 -18.67 6.81
CA PHE A 14 -4.85 -19.37 8.02
C PHE A 14 -4.08 -20.67 8.23
N CYS A 15 -2.77 -20.67 8.10
CA CYS A 15 -1.95 -21.85 8.29
C CYS A 15 -1.34 -21.87 9.67
N GLY A 16 -1.94 -22.70 10.56
CA GLY A 16 -1.25 -23.21 11.74
C GLY A 16 -0.86 -22.16 12.78
N SER A 17 -0.29 -22.62 13.86
CA SER A 17 0.10 -21.88 15.07
C SER A 17 1.24 -20.85 14.93
N GLU A 18 1.57 -20.39 13.75
CA GLU A 18 2.61 -19.38 13.56
C GLU A 18 2.01 -17.97 13.72
N LYS A 19 1.83 -17.59 14.99
CA LYS A 19 1.54 -16.22 15.43
C LYS A 19 2.77 -15.30 15.36
N ASP A 20 3.87 -15.72 14.73
CA ASP A 20 5.19 -15.20 15.07
C ASP A 20 5.86 -14.34 14.00
N SER A 21 5.18 -14.01 12.90
CA SER A 21 5.73 -13.03 11.97
C SER A 21 4.74 -11.89 11.78
N PRO A 22 5.07 -10.68 12.25
CA PRO A 22 4.21 -9.52 12.06
C PRO A 22 4.03 -9.25 10.56
N GLN A 23 2.79 -8.96 10.15
CA GLN A 23 2.50 -8.51 8.79
C GLN A 23 2.84 -7.03 8.66
N LYS A 24 3.51 -6.64 7.57
CA LYS A 24 3.69 -5.22 7.24
C LYS A 24 2.44 -4.65 6.59
N LEU A 25 2.02 -3.48 7.04
CA LEU A 25 0.97 -2.66 6.42
C LEU A 25 1.41 -1.19 6.45
N GLY A 26 1.48 -0.56 5.29
CA GLY A 26 2.00 0.80 5.17
C GLY A 26 3.47 0.95 5.62
N GLY A 27 4.28 -0.09 5.42
CA GLY A 27 5.68 -0.16 5.83
C GLY A 27 5.90 -0.31 7.34
N VAL A 28 4.84 -0.62 8.11
CA VAL A 28 4.87 -0.76 9.58
C VAL A 28 4.44 -2.17 9.97
N GLU A 29 5.12 -2.78 10.94
CA GLU A 29 4.75 -4.08 11.49
C GLU A 29 3.47 -3.98 12.33
N VAL A 30 2.49 -4.81 12.00
CA VAL A 30 1.20 -4.91 12.69
C VAL A 30 1.07 -6.30 13.30
N LEU A 31 1.27 -6.39 14.62
CA LEU A 31 1.39 -7.66 15.34
C LEU A 31 0.11 -8.51 15.30
N GLU A 32 -1.08 -7.86 15.33
CA GLU A 32 -2.35 -8.57 15.32
C GLU A 32 -2.85 -8.89 13.91
N CYS A 33 -2.09 -8.55 12.88
CA CYS A 33 -2.45 -8.86 11.50
C CYS A 33 -2.04 -10.29 11.15
N PRO A 34 -2.97 -11.16 10.75
CA PRO A 34 -2.59 -12.44 10.19
C PRO A 34 -1.73 -12.24 8.95
N LYS A 35 -0.83 -13.20 8.68
CA LYS A 35 0.01 -13.14 7.49
C LYS A 35 -0.83 -13.08 6.22
N LEU A 36 -0.40 -12.25 5.29
CA LEU A 36 -1.04 -12.10 3.99
C LEU A 36 -0.32 -12.97 2.95
N LYS A 37 -1.08 -13.57 2.05
CA LYS A 37 -0.54 -14.32 0.92
C LYS A 37 -0.18 -13.36 -0.20
N GLY A 38 1.09 -13.35 -0.61
CA GLY A 38 1.60 -12.55 -1.72
C GLY A 38 2.99 -13.00 -2.17
N HIS A 39 3.48 -12.44 -3.27
CA HIS A 39 4.81 -12.74 -3.81
C HIS A 39 5.91 -11.94 -3.08
N SER A 40 5.64 -10.65 -2.80
CA SER A 40 6.48 -9.78 -1.97
C SER A 40 6.14 -9.94 -0.47
N ASP A 41 6.35 -8.92 0.35
CA ASP A 41 5.91 -8.89 1.74
C ASP A 41 4.39 -8.69 1.91
N ALA A 42 3.64 -8.65 0.79
CA ALA A 42 2.19 -8.51 0.72
C ALA A 42 1.62 -7.27 1.44
N ASP A 43 2.36 -6.16 1.47
CA ASP A 43 1.87 -4.90 2.00
C ASP A 43 0.81 -4.30 1.05
N VAL A 44 -0.43 -4.73 1.23
CA VAL A 44 -1.58 -4.34 0.41
C VAL A 44 -1.78 -2.82 0.33
N LEU A 45 -1.43 -2.09 1.39
CA LEU A 45 -1.58 -0.65 1.44
C LEU A 45 -0.56 0.03 0.52
N ILE A 46 0.70 -0.40 0.58
CA ILE A 46 1.75 0.13 -0.29
C ILE A 46 1.50 -0.26 -1.75
N HIS A 47 1.03 -1.48 -2.03
CA HIS A 47 0.71 -1.91 -3.40
C HIS A 47 -0.37 -1.03 -4.04
N ALA A 48 -1.44 -0.72 -3.30
CA ALA A 48 -2.47 0.19 -3.77
C ALA A 48 -1.92 1.62 -4.02
N ILE A 49 -1.00 2.10 -3.19
CA ILE A 49 -0.34 3.40 -3.40
C ILE A 49 0.52 3.39 -4.67
N ILE A 50 1.31 2.33 -4.89
CA ILE A 50 2.14 2.17 -6.09
C ILE A 50 1.27 2.25 -7.35
N ASP A 51 0.18 1.49 -7.40
CA ASP A 51 -0.75 1.51 -8.53
C ASP A 51 -1.37 2.88 -8.76
N ALA A 52 -1.74 3.58 -7.67
CA ALA A 52 -2.27 4.94 -7.78
C ALA A 52 -1.24 5.92 -8.37
N ILE A 53 0.02 5.83 -7.94
CA ILE A 53 1.11 6.71 -8.41
C ILE A 53 1.42 6.43 -9.89
N LEU A 54 1.62 5.16 -10.25
CA LEU A 54 1.91 4.75 -11.62
C LEU A 54 0.75 5.10 -12.56
N GLY A 55 -0.49 4.87 -12.13
CA GLY A 55 -1.68 5.23 -12.89
C GLY A 55 -1.81 6.75 -13.12
N ALA A 56 -1.52 7.58 -12.10
CA ALA A 56 -1.51 9.03 -12.24
C ALA A 56 -0.48 9.53 -13.27
N ALA A 57 0.70 8.91 -13.28
CA ALA A 57 1.78 9.22 -14.22
C ALA A 57 1.60 8.59 -15.61
N ALA A 58 0.61 7.69 -15.79
CA ALA A 58 0.38 6.87 -16.98
C ALA A 58 1.58 5.94 -17.31
N LEU A 59 2.18 5.36 -16.26
CA LEU A 59 3.34 4.46 -16.35
C LEU A 59 2.98 2.97 -16.20
N GLY A 60 1.69 2.63 -16.18
CA GLY A 60 1.22 1.25 -16.04
C GLY A 60 0.81 0.89 -14.61
N ASP A 61 1.19 -0.29 -14.14
CA ASP A 61 0.80 -0.85 -12.85
C ASP A 61 1.98 -1.57 -12.14
N ILE A 62 1.77 -1.96 -10.89
CA ILE A 62 2.78 -2.67 -10.09
C ILE A 62 3.24 -3.98 -10.73
N GLY A 63 2.33 -4.73 -11.37
CA GLY A 63 2.66 -6.01 -12.02
C GLY A 63 3.56 -5.86 -13.23
N SER A 64 3.47 -4.74 -13.94
CA SER A 64 4.33 -4.41 -15.08
C SER A 64 5.77 -4.06 -14.65
N HIS A 65 5.93 -3.43 -13.47
CA HIS A 65 7.23 -3.00 -12.93
C HIS A 65 7.91 -4.11 -12.11
N PHE A 66 7.13 -4.86 -11.35
CA PHE A 66 7.58 -5.88 -10.41
C PHE A 66 6.82 -7.20 -10.62
N PRO A 67 6.98 -7.86 -11.80
CA PRO A 67 6.23 -9.06 -12.12
C PRO A 67 6.50 -10.19 -11.12
N ASP A 68 5.45 -10.88 -10.71
CA ASP A 68 5.48 -12.02 -9.79
C ASP A 68 6.20 -13.27 -10.37
N THR A 69 6.48 -13.27 -11.66
CA THR A 69 7.30 -14.28 -12.34
C THR A 69 8.79 -14.07 -12.17
N ASP A 70 9.23 -12.92 -11.66
CA ASP A 70 10.64 -12.57 -11.47
C ASP A 70 11.06 -12.79 -10.01
N GLN A 71 11.93 -13.76 -9.78
CA GLN A 71 12.44 -14.13 -8.45
C GLN A 71 13.13 -12.97 -7.71
N ARG A 72 13.57 -11.92 -8.39
CA ARG A 72 14.16 -10.74 -7.75
C ARG A 72 13.19 -10.05 -6.80
N TRP A 73 11.89 -10.20 -7.02
CA TRP A 73 10.85 -9.56 -6.23
C TRP A 73 10.21 -10.48 -5.20
N GLU A 74 10.65 -11.74 -5.15
CA GLU A 74 10.19 -12.67 -4.12
C GLU A 74 10.62 -12.19 -2.73
N ASN A 75 9.65 -12.03 -1.82
CA ASN A 75 9.82 -11.46 -0.48
C ASN A 75 10.40 -10.02 -0.46
N ALA A 76 10.28 -9.27 -1.57
CA ALA A 76 10.74 -7.89 -1.63
C ALA A 76 10.01 -7.02 -0.60
N ASP A 77 10.74 -6.06 -0.02
CA ASP A 77 10.19 -5.03 0.85
C ASP A 77 9.41 -4.01 0.01
N SER A 78 8.09 -3.96 0.16
CA SER A 78 7.22 -3.06 -0.60
C SER A 78 7.56 -1.58 -0.38
N ALA A 79 8.14 -1.22 0.78
CA ALA A 79 8.62 0.15 1.01
C ALA A 79 9.72 0.54 0.00
N LYS A 80 10.63 -0.39 -0.32
CA LYS A 80 11.68 -0.16 -1.34
C LYS A 80 11.11 -0.10 -2.76
N LEU A 81 10.07 -0.90 -3.06
CA LEU A 81 9.38 -0.82 -4.34
C LEU A 81 8.73 0.56 -4.50
N LEU A 82 8.09 1.06 -3.44
CA LEU A 82 7.49 2.39 -3.43
C LEU A 82 8.55 3.50 -3.61
N GLU A 83 9.70 3.40 -2.93
CA GLU A 83 10.83 4.34 -3.10
C GLU A 83 11.25 4.41 -4.57
N SER A 84 11.42 3.27 -5.25
CA SER A 84 11.82 3.24 -6.67
C SER A 84 10.76 3.84 -7.60
N VAL A 85 9.47 3.64 -7.31
CA VAL A 85 8.37 4.26 -8.07
C VAL A 85 8.33 5.78 -7.87
N VAL A 86 8.59 6.26 -6.65
CA VAL A 86 8.69 7.69 -6.37
C VAL A 86 9.83 8.32 -7.17
N ASP A 87 10.99 7.66 -7.25
CA ASP A 87 12.12 8.12 -8.04
C ASP A 87 11.78 8.16 -9.55
N GLU A 88 11.16 7.12 -10.08
CA GLU A 88 10.76 7.04 -11.49
C GLU A 88 9.77 8.15 -11.87
N VAL A 89 8.78 8.40 -11.02
CA VAL A 89 7.79 9.46 -11.22
C VAL A 89 8.42 10.85 -11.14
N ALA A 90 9.42 11.03 -10.26
CA ALA A 90 10.19 12.27 -10.18
C ALA A 90 11.05 12.48 -11.44
N GLU A 91 11.68 11.44 -11.97
CA GLU A 91 12.43 11.46 -13.24
C GLU A 91 11.50 11.76 -14.44
N ALA A 92 10.25 11.29 -14.38
CA ALA A 92 9.23 11.63 -15.37
C ALA A 92 8.70 13.09 -15.25
N GLY A 93 9.23 13.88 -14.32
CA GLY A 93 8.92 15.29 -14.15
C GLY A 93 7.68 15.56 -13.29
N TYR A 94 7.29 14.64 -12.41
CA TYR A 94 6.16 14.84 -11.50
C TYR A 94 6.59 14.91 -10.04
N VAL A 95 5.75 15.54 -9.22
CA VAL A 95 5.85 15.59 -7.75
C VAL A 95 4.55 15.13 -7.13
N LEU A 96 4.64 14.45 -5.99
CA LEU A 96 3.47 14.00 -5.24
C LEU A 96 2.87 15.18 -4.46
N GLY A 97 1.55 15.33 -4.51
CA GLY A 97 0.79 16.34 -3.79
C GLY A 97 0.21 15.80 -2.48
N ASN A 98 -0.74 14.87 -2.60
CA ASN A 98 -1.32 14.20 -1.43
C ASN A 98 -1.79 12.78 -1.76
N ILE A 99 -1.98 12.01 -0.70
CA ILE A 99 -2.41 10.61 -0.77
C ILE A 99 -3.50 10.37 0.26
N ASP A 100 -4.58 9.74 -0.17
CA ASP A 100 -5.68 9.31 0.68
C ASP A 100 -5.92 7.81 0.51
N VAL A 101 -5.78 7.04 1.60
CA VAL A 101 -5.90 5.58 1.59
C VAL A 101 -7.04 5.14 2.49
N THR A 102 -7.82 4.18 2.01
CA THR A 102 -8.81 3.46 2.80
C THR A 102 -8.45 1.98 2.83
N VAL A 103 -8.21 1.45 4.03
CA VAL A 103 -7.99 0.02 4.27
C VAL A 103 -9.28 -0.60 4.76
N VAL A 104 -9.73 -1.68 4.12
CA VAL A 104 -10.96 -2.40 4.48
C VAL A 104 -10.61 -3.78 5.00
N CYS A 105 -10.85 -4.02 6.27
CA CYS A 105 -10.69 -5.31 6.93
C CYS A 105 -11.45 -5.36 8.26
N GLU A 106 -11.86 -6.53 8.69
CA GLU A 106 -12.46 -6.71 10.02
C GLU A 106 -11.40 -6.64 11.13
N LYS A 107 -10.22 -7.21 10.84
CA LYS A 107 -9.00 -7.20 11.66
C LYS A 107 -7.77 -7.14 10.74
N PRO A 108 -6.67 -6.48 11.22
CA PRO A 108 -6.50 -5.73 12.47
C PRO A 108 -7.27 -4.41 12.47
N LYS A 109 -7.36 -3.74 13.63
CA LYS A 109 -7.84 -2.35 13.68
C LYS A 109 -6.72 -1.42 13.20
N ILE A 110 -6.97 -0.67 12.13
CA ILE A 110 -5.96 0.21 11.50
C ILE A 110 -5.67 1.47 12.32
N ARG A 111 -6.69 2.01 13.01
CA ARG A 111 -6.60 3.29 13.72
C ARG A 111 -5.39 3.42 14.68
N PRO A 112 -5.03 2.40 15.48
CA PRO A 112 -3.86 2.50 16.37
C PRO A 112 -2.53 2.68 15.64
N TYR A 113 -2.43 2.23 14.39
CA TYR A 113 -1.22 2.26 13.58
C TYR A 113 -1.19 3.42 12.58
N ALA A 114 -2.32 4.10 12.36
CA ALA A 114 -2.47 5.07 11.28
C ALA A 114 -1.43 6.21 11.32
N ASP A 115 -1.12 6.74 12.50
CA ASP A 115 -0.17 7.87 12.61
C ASP A 115 1.27 7.43 12.31
N VAL A 116 1.67 6.22 12.73
CA VAL A 116 3.01 5.68 12.43
C VAL A 116 3.13 5.34 10.94
N MET A 117 2.09 4.74 10.35
CA MET A 117 2.02 4.47 8.91
C MET A 117 2.10 5.78 8.10
N ARG A 118 1.35 6.82 8.50
CA ARG A 118 1.38 8.14 7.85
C ARG A 118 2.78 8.76 7.88
N ALA A 119 3.46 8.70 9.02
CA ALA A 119 4.82 9.22 9.15
C ALA A 119 5.79 8.45 8.25
N LYS A 120 5.73 7.11 8.26
CA LYS A 120 6.58 6.25 7.42
C LYS A 120 6.36 6.50 5.93
N LEU A 121 5.10 6.57 5.50
CA LEU A 121 4.75 6.82 4.10
C LEU A 121 5.13 8.24 3.67
N ALA A 122 4.92 9.26 4.51
CA ALA A 122 5.30 10.63 4.20
C ALA A 122 6.81 10.77 3.93
N ASP A 123 7.64 10.05 4.69
CA ASP A 123 9.09 9.98 4.48
C ASP A 123 9.44 9.36 3.13
N ILE A 124 8.90 8.17 2.81
CA ILE A 124 9.12 7.48 1.55
C ILE A 124 8.65 8.34 0.36
N LEU A 125 7.47 8.92 0.47
CA LEU A 125 6.82 9.71 -0.58
C LEU A 125 7.37 11.14 -0.71
N ARG A 126 8.25 11.54 0.22
CA ARG A 126 8.87 12.89 0.26
C ARG A 126 7.84 14.01 0.32
N VAL A 127 6.78 13.80 1.09
CA VAL A 127 5.70 14.77 1.32
C VAL A 127 5.56 15.08 2.81
N SER A 128 4.80 16.12 3.15
CA SER A 128 4.47 16.37 4.56
C SER A 128 3.53 15.29 5.11
N VAL A 129 3.61 14.98 6.41
CA VAL A 129 2.68 14.02 7.07
C VAL A 129 1.22 14.49 6.91
N GLY A 130 0.98 15.79 6.82
CA GLY A 130 -0.34 16.37 6.56
C GLY A 130 -0.90 16.07 5.17
N SER A 131 -0.06 15.63 4.22
CA SER A 131 -0.47 15.21 2.88
C SER A 131 -0.85 13.73 2.79
N VAL A 132 -0.71 12.96 3.87
CA VAL A 132 -1.02 11.52 3.91
C VAL A 132 -2.20 11.27 4.83
N SER A 133 -3.27 10.69 4.28
CA SER A 133 -4.46 10.25 5.01
C SER A 133 -4.61 8.74 4.96
N ILE A 134 -4.86 8.11 6.11
CA ILE A 134 -5.14 6.67 6.22
C ILE A 134 -6.41 6.46 7.03
N LYS A 135 -7.35 5.71 6.46
CA LYS A 135 -8.64 5.37 7.07
C LYS A 135 -8.80 3.86 7.13
N GLY A 136 -9.24 3.35 8.27
CA GLY A 136 -9.66 1.96 8.41
C GLY A 136 -11.19 1.85 8.37
N LYS A 137 -11.71 0.87 7.64
CA LYS A 137 -13.12 0.51 7.54
C LYS A 137 -13.30 -0.98 7.75
N THR A 138 -14.44 -1.37 8.32
CA THR A 138 -14.93 -2.74 8.23
C THR A 138 -15.76 -2.90 6.95
N ASN A 139 -15.97 -4.12 6.53
CA ASN A 139 -16.92 -4.42 5.45
C ASN A 139 -18.29 -4.85 6.00
N GLU A 140 -18.56 -4.52 7.29
CA GLU A 140 -19.83 -4.78 7.99
C GLU A 140 -20.31 -6.24 7.88
N GLY A 141 -19.36 -7.19 7.91
CA GLY A 141 -19.65 -8.61 7.80
C GLY A 141 -20.01 -9.08 6.38
N MET A 142 -19.96 -8.21 5.37
CA MET A 142 -20.37 -8.56 4.00
C MET A 142 -19.21 -9.10 3.17
N GLY A 143 -19.47 -10.20 2.46
CA GLY A 143 -18.51 -10.81 1.52
C GLY A 143 -17.23 -11.33 2.20
N ALA A 144 -16.27 -11.79 1.40
CA ALA A 144 -15.06 -12.43 1.89
C ALA A 144 -14.26 -11.56 2.89
N ILE A 145 -14.16 -10.25 2.65
CA ILE A 145 -13.47 -9.32 3.57
C ILE A 145 -14.24 -9.18 4.88
N GLY A 146 -15.57 -9.03 4.81
CA GLY A 146 -16.44 -8.97 6.00
C GLY A 146 -16.46 -10.28 6.80
N GLU A 147 -16.25 -11.41 6.14
CA GLU A 147 -16.06 -12.71 6.79
C GLU A 147 -14.63 -12.90 7.35
N GLY A 148 -13.77 -11.91 7.22
CA GLY A 148 -12.41 -11.95 7.75
C GLY A 148 -11.46 -12.84 6.96
N GLN A 149 -11.70 -13.06 5.66
CA GLN A 149 -10.85 -13.91 4.81
C GLN A 149 -9.68 -13.14 4.18
N GLY A 150 -9.66 -11.80 4.27
CA GLY A 150 -8.63 -10.96 3.68
C GLY A 150 -8.78 -9.49 4.01
N ILE A 151 -8.01 -8.70 3.31
CA ILE A 151 -7.89 -7.26 3.44
C ILE A 151 -7.85 -6.62 2.05
N ALA A 152 -8.41 -5.43 1.90
CA ALA A 152 -8.28 -4.63 0.69
C ALA A 152 -7.83 -3.21 1.03
N ALA A 153 -7.14 -2.57 0.10
CA ALA A 153 -6.76 -1.18 0.18
C ALA A 153 -7.15 -0.43 -1.10
N TYR A 154 -7.58 0.79 -0.92
CA TYR A 154 -7.91 1.74 -1.97
C TYR A 154 -7.06 2.99 -1.76
N ALA A 155 -6.35 3.44 -2.77
CA ALA A 155 -5.54 4.64 -2.72
C ALA A 155 -5.95 5.65 -3.80
N VAL A 156 -5.97 6.92 -3.43
CA VAL A 156 -6.08 8.03 -4.38
C VAL A 156 -4.86 8.92 -4.20
N VAL A 157 -4.19 9.24 -5.29
CA VAL A 157 -3.00 10.07 -5.32
C VAL A 157 -3.21 11.27 -6.23
N LEU A 158 -2.72 12.41 -5.80
CA LEU A 158 -2.59 13.60 -6.61
C LEU A 158 -1.11 13.85 -6.93
N ILE A 159 -0.79 14.00 -8.21
CA ILE A 159 0.53 14.43 -8.66
C ILE A 159 0.44 15.72 -9.47
N ASP A 160 1.48 16.53 -9.44
CA ASP A 160 1.63 17.74 -10.24
C ASP A 160 2.92 17.67 -11.09
N GLU A 161 2.96 18.42 -12.18
CA GLU A 161 4.21 18.62 -12.93
C GLU A 161 5.21 19.39 -12.07
N ASN A 162 6.44 18.91 -12.04
CA ASN A 162 7.54 19.63 -11.42
C ASN A 162 7.88 20.85 -12.28
N LYS A 163 7.63 22.05 -11.78
CA LYS A 163 7.82 23.33 -12.50
C LYS A 163 9.22 23.93 -12.31
N ASN A 164 10.19 23.11 -11.84
CA ASN A 164 11.55 23.59 -11.67
C ASN A 164 12.38 23.40 -12.95
#